data_179f18763fb8b26402a459c1acc8044d
#
_entry.id   179f18763fb8b26402a459c1acc8044d
#
_cell.length_a   1.000
_cell.length_b   1.000
_cell.length_c   1.000
_cell.angle_alpha   90.00
_cell.angle_beta   90.00
_cell.angle_gamma   90.00
#
_symmetry.space_group_name_H-M   'P 1'
#
loop_
_entity.id
_entity.type
_entity.pdbx_description
1 polymer ?
#
loop_
_entity_poly.entity_id
_entity_poly.type
_entity_poly.pdbx_seq_one_letter_code
_entity_poly.pdbx_strand_id
1 'polypeptide(L)'
;MSRQEKLAALASTGVTKTELDNIDGGTARGTTAIADGDGVLINDAGTMRMTSVETMATYIGTKVGGGLEFISSTDVSAVTNIAFTGFDSSKYDSYLFTFAHITPDTDGVGIYLRTSTDGGSSYDSTSGDYLYFSGRGQEGANTYYRQDDSDGNTTYAPITNTIGIATSPEALVGFNGTLEILHPHLAEYTGGFTKGFFLNPAGSSTFMTGGFVRAAQSDVDAIQFGMTSGGFAAGGTITMYGMVNS
;
A
#
# COMPACT_ATOMS: atom_id res chain seq x y z
N MET A 1 47.06 -33.31 -24.90
CA MET A 1 46.65 -32.09 -25.61
C MET A 1 47.57 -30.93 -25.16
N SER A 2 48.33 -30.39 -26.07
CA SER A 2 49.24 -29.31 -25.80
C SER A 2 48.46 -27.99 -25.47
N ARG A 3 49.14 -26.98 -24.91
CA ARG A 3 48.53 -25.69 -24.62
C ARG A 3 48.00 -25.04 -25.92
N GLN A 4 48.68 -25.25 -27.04
CA GLN A 4 48.28 -24.73 -28.36
C GLN A 4 47.02 -25.44 -28.89
N GLU A 5 46.90 -26.77 -28.71
CA GLU A 5 45.69 -27.50 -29.10
C GLU A 5 44.47 -27.09 -28.28
N LYS A 6 44.63 -26.77 -26.98
CA LYS A 6 43.57 -26.24 -26.14
C LYS A 6 43.13 -24.83 -26.57
N LEU A 7 44.08 -23.95 -26.94
CA LEU A 7 43.78 -22.64 -27.47
C LEU A 7 43.07 -22.70 -28.85
N ALA A 8 43.53 -23.61 -29.74
CA ALA A 8 42.91 -23.81 -31.05
C ALA A 8 41.48 -24.36 -30.89
N ALA A 9 41.27 -25.25 -29.96
CA ALA A 9 39.93 -25.77 -29.63
C ALA A 9 38.99 -24.63 -29.09
N LEU A 10 39.51 -23.74 -28.26
CA LEU A 10 38.75 -22.59 -27.77
C LEU A 10 38.39 -21.60 -28.89
N ALA A 11 39.36 -21.33 -29.81
CA ALA A 11 39.13 -20.46 -30.97
C ALA A 11 38.12 -21.04 -31.96
N SER A 12 37.97 -22.37 -32.01
CA SER A 12 36.97 -23.03 -32.86
C SER A 12 35.55 -22.98 -32.34
N THR A 13 35.35 -22.53 -31.10
CA THR A 13 34.00 -22.41 -30.47
C THR A 13 33.29 -21.11 -30.79
N GLY A 14 33.92 -20.19 -31.52
CA GLY A 14 33.38 -18.88 -31.85
C GLY A 14 33.46 -17.85 -30.71
N VAL A 15 34.12 -18.18 -29.60
CA VAL A 15 34.35 -17.25 -28.49
C VAL A 15 35.42 -16.21 -28.95
N THR A 16 35.04 -14.96 -28.96
CA THR A 16 35.92 -13.85 -29.31
C THR A 16 36.84 -13.45 -28.15
N LYS A 17 37.96 -12.80 -28.44
CA LYS A 17 38.82 -12.23 -27.41
C LYS A 17 38.07 -11.24 -26.52
N THR A 18 37.18 -10.43 -27.11
CA THR A 18 36.34 -9.47 -26.37
C THR A 18 35.40 -10.12 -25.38
N GLU A 19 34.77 -11.24 -25.75
CA GLU A 19 33.90 -12.01 -24.82
C GLU A 19 34.72 -12.60 -23.68
N LEU A 20 35.91 -13.08 -23.94
CA LEU A 20 36.81 -13.61 -22.92
C LEU A 20 37.32 -12.50 -21.97
N ASP A 21 37.67 -11.34 -22.51
CA ASP A 21 38.08 -10.16 -21.73
C ASP A 21 36.94 -9.62 -20.83
N ASN A 22 35.66 -9.79 -21.23
CA ASN A 22 34.51 -9.46 -20.42
C ASN A 22 34.37 -10.40 -19.20
N ILE A 23 34.71 -11.69 -19.35
CA ILE A 23 34.65 -12.68 -18.28
C ILE A 23 35.77 -12.47 -17.26
N ASP A 24 36.95 -12.08 -17.69
CA ASP A 24 38.10 -11.83 -16.81
C ASP A 24 38.14 -10.43 -16.20
N GLY A 25 37.18 -9.57 -16.56
CA GLY A 25 37.07 -8.20 -16.02
C GLY A 25 38.05 -7.21 -16.68
N GLY A 26 38.73 -7.58 -17.78
CA GLY A 26 39.67 -6.73 -18.49
C GLY A 26 39.05 -5.59 -19.30
N THR A 27 37.75 -5.60 -19.49
CA THR A 27 37.00 -4.55 -20.20
C THR A 27 36.27 -3.61 -19.27
N ALA A 28 36.10 -2.35 -19.71
CA ALA A 28 35.27 -1.40 -18.97
C ALA A 28 33.82 -1.89 -18.93
N ARG A 29 33.15 -1.65 -17.81
CA ARG A 29 31.71 -1.97 -17.65
C ARG A 29 30.89 -1.20 -18.68
N GLY A 30 29.92 -1.87 -19.30
CA GLY A 30 28.95 -1.25 -20.19
C GLY A 30 28.11 -0.20 -19.44
N THR A 31 27.66 0.82 -20.18
CA THR A 31 26.80 1.89 -19.68
C THR A 31 25.37 1.74 -20.19
N THR A 32 25.06 0.72 -20.97
CA THR A 32 23.71 0.41 -21.44
C THR A 32 22.86 -0.04 -20.27
N ALA A 33 21.63 0.48 -20.19
CA ALA A 33 20.69 0.06 -19.16
C ALA A 33 20.38 -1.43 -19.30
N ILE A 34 20.25 -2.11 -18.17
CA ILE A 34 19.85 -3.53 -18.12
C ILE A 34 18.40 -3.65 -18.57
N ALA A 35 18.10 -4.63 -19.40
CA ALA A 35 16.77 -4.97 -19.90
C ALA A 35 16.41 -6.41 -19.58
N ASP A 36 15.13 -6.73 -19.54
CA ASP A 36 14.60 -8.07 -19.16
C ASP A 36 15.17 -9.21 -20.00
N GLY A 37 15.43 -8.95 -21.29
CA GLY A 37 16.00 -9.92 -22.22
C GLY A 37 17.51 -10.10 -22.14
N ASP A 38 18.23 -9.29 -21.35
CA ASP A 38 19.67 -9.41 -21.21
C ASP A 38 20.07 -10.74 -20.56
N GLY A 39 21.17 -11.31 -21.03
CA GLY A 39 21.67 -12.58 -20.52
C GLY A 39 22.59 -12.40 -19.32
N VAL A 40 22.39 -13.21 -18.29
CA VAL A 40 23.28 -13.31 -17.14
C VAL A 40 23.89 -14.72 -17.09
N LEU A 41 25.23 -14.80 -16.99
CA LEU A 41 25.93 -16.07 -16.88
C LEU A 41 25.83 -16.59 -15.43
N ILE A 42 25.31 -17.80 -15.27
CA ILE A 42 25.17 -18.47 -13.96
C ILE A 42 25.88 -19.83 -13.97
N ASN A 43 26.32 -20.27 -12.81
CA ASN A 43 26.74 -21.65 -12.60
C ASN A 43 25.55 -22.46 -12.09
N ASP A 44 24.93 -23.25 -12.97
CA ASP A 44 23.81 -24.13 -12.65
C ASP A 44 24.36 -25.53 -12.33
N ALA A 45 24.54 -25.82 -11.05
CA ALA A 45 25.03 -27.11 -10.53
C ALA A 45 26.33 -27.62 -11.18
N GLY A 46 27.27 -26.68 -11.42
CA GLY A 46 28.57 -27.01 -12.04
C GLY A 46 28.61 -26.82 -13.56
N THR A 47 27.50 -26.51 -14.19
CA THR A 47 27.39 -26.16 -15.62
C THR A 47 27.14 -24.70 -15.84
N MET A 48 27.97 -24.04 -16.64
CA MET A 48 27.73 -22.63 -16.98
C MET A 48 26.56 -22.53 -17.96
N ARG A 49 25.57 -21.69 -17.62
CA ARG A 49 24.36 -21.43 -18.42
C ARG A 49 24.06 -19.94 -18.49
N MET A 50 23.36 -19.54 -19.51
CA MET A 50 22.74 -18.19 -19.58
C MET A 50 21.32 -18.28 -19.02
N THR A 51 20.96 -17.27 -18.22
CA THR A 51 19.57 -16.97 -17.84
C THR A 51 19.25 -15.53 -18.20
N SER A 52 17.98 -15.15 -18.30
CA SER A 52 17.60 -13.76 -18.52
C SER A 52 17.55 -12.98 -17.22
N VAL A 53 17.69 -11.66 -17.32
CA VAL A 53 17.47 -10.73 -16.19
C VAL A 53 16.06 -10.91 -15.63
N GLU A 54 15.04 -11.08 -16.47
CA GLU A 54 13.65 -11.35 -16.06
C GLU A 54 13.54 -12.62 -15.19
N THR A 55 14.17 -13.73 -15.60
CA THR A 55 14.16 -14.98 -14.82
C THR A 55 14.87 -14.80 -13.47
N MET A 56 15.98 -14.06 -13.46
CA MET A 56 16.70 -13.75 -12.24
C MET A 56 15.88 -12.84 -11.32
N ALA A 57 15.23 -11.81 -11.85
CA ALA A 57 14.35 -10.92 -11.10
C ALA A 57 13.17 -11.68 -10.48
N THR A 58 12.55 -12.59 -11.24
CA THR A 58 11.49 -13.48 -10.74
C THR A 58 11.99 -14.34 -9.57
N TYR A 59 13.15 -14.97 -9.72
CA TYR A 59 13.73 -15.79 -8.65
C TYR A 59 14.05 -14.95 -7.39
N ILE A 60 14.66 -13.77 -7.57
CA ILE A 60 14.95 -12.87 -6.46
C ILE A 60 13.65 -12.45 -5.78
N GLY A 61 12.61 -12.10 -6.54
CA GLY A 61 11.28 -11.75 -6.02
C GLY A 61 10.69 -12.84 -5.13
N THR A 62 10.92 -14.12 -5.44
CA THR A 62 10.47 -15.26 -4.59
C THR A 62 11.30 -15.44 -3.33
N LYS A 63 12.48 -14.82 -3.22
CA LYS A 63 13.41 -14.96 -2.09
C LYS A 63 13.48 -13.73 -1.19
N VAL A 64 13.14 -12.57 -1.73
CA VAL A 64 12.93 -11.35 -0.94
C VAL A 64 11.56 -11.50 -0.30
N GLY A 65 11.53 -12.07 0.89
CA GLY A 65 10.29 -12.35 1.62
C GLY A 65 9.40 -11.11 1.75
N GLY A 66 8.12 -11.36 1.97
CA GLY A 66 7.02 -10.42 1.96
C GLY A 66 7.32 -9.07 2.58
N GLY A 67 7.18 -8.02 1.82
CA GLY A 67 7.27 -6.63 2.22
C GLY A 67 6.03 -5.88 1.74
N LEU A 68 6.01 -4.59 2.00
CA LEU A 68 5.01 -3.70 1.43
C LEU A 68 5.31 -3.48 -0.06
N GLU A 69 4.34 -3.80 -0.89
CA GLU A 69 4.39 -3.56 -2.34
C GLU A 69 3.43 -2.42 -2.70
N PHE A 70 3.91 -1.45 -3.47
CA PHE A 70 3.07 -0.37 -3.99
C PHE A 70 2.03 -0.94 -4.97
N ILE A 71 0.75 -0.61 -4.74
CA ILE A 71 -0.34 -1.01 -5.64
C ILE A 71 -0.82 0.18 -6.45
N SER A 72 -1.27 1.23 -5.77
CA SER A 72 -1.79 2.43 -6.42
C SER A 72 -1.70 3.66 -5.53
N SER A 73 -1.78 4.81 -6.14
CA SER A 73 -1.85 6.10 -5.46
C SER A 73 -2.88 6.99 -6.15
N THR A 74 -3.64 7.73 -5.35
CA THR A 74 -4.62 8.69 -5.84
C THR A 74 -4.32 10.06 -5.27
N ASP A 75 -4.02 11.01 -6.15
CA ASP A 75 -4.00 12.42 -5.80
C ASP A 75 -5.43 12.90 -5.59
N VAL A 76 -5.69 13.43 -4.40
CA VAL A 76 -7.03 13.80 -3.99
C VAL A 76 -7.49 15.05 -4.74
N SER A 77 -8.57 14.91 -5.46
CA SER A 77 -9.30 16.01 -6.11
C SER A 77 -10.55 16.37 -5.29
N ALA A 78 -11.24 17.44 -5.65
CA ALA A 78 -12.51 17.83 -5.03
C ALA A 78 -13.63 16.85 -5.43
N VAL A 79 -13.74 15.74 -4.69
CA VAL A 79 -14.70 14.65 -4.93
C VAL A 79 -15.35 14.20 -3.63
N THR A 80 -16.53 13.59 -3.73
CA THR A 80 -17.27 13.10 -2.56
C THR A 80 -16.64 11.84 -1.97
N ASN A 81 -16.19 10.93 -2.83
CA ASN A 81 -15.64 9.63 -2.42
C ASN A 81 -14.42 9.24 -3.25
N ILE A 82 -13.53 8.45 -2.66
CA ILE A 82 -12.35 7.87 -3.31
C ILE A 82 -12.37 6.36 -3.07
N ALA A 83 -12.37 5.58 -4.15
CA ALA A 83 -12.45 4.12 -4.11
C ALA A 83 -11.13 3.46 -4.51
N PHE A 84 -10.84 2.32 -3.89
CA PHE A 84 -9.73 1.43 -4.19
C PHE A 84 -10.26 0.02 -4.40
N THR A 85 -10.03 -0.55 -5.58
CA THR A 85 -10.56 -1.84 -6.03
C THR A 85 -9.45 -2.86 -6.37
N GLY A 86 -8.19 -2.52 -6.12
CA GLY A 86 -7.04 -3.36 -6.49
C GLY A 86 -6.70 -4.46 -5.47
N PHE A 87 -7.70 -5.05 -4.80
CA PHE A 87 -7.48 -6.14 -3.86
C PHE A 87 -7.22 -7.44 -4.63
N ASP A 88 -6.09 -8.07 -4.36
CA ASP A 88 -5.63 -9.31 -5.01
C ASP A 88 -5.28 -10.35 -3.92
N SER A 89 -6.23 -11.22 -3.62
CA SER A 89 -6.09 -12.27 -2.61
C SER A 89 -5.06 -13.35 -2.96
N SER A 90 -4.67 -13.44 -4.23
CA SER A 90 -3.62 -14.37 -4.66
C SER A 90 -2.22 -13.89 -4.30
N LYS A 91 -2.08 -12.61 -3.98
CA LYS A 91 -0.79 -11.96 -3.78
C LYS A 91 -0.63 -11.32 -2.39
N TYR A 92 -1.70 -10.77 -1.82
CA TYR A 92 -1.63 -9.99 -0.59
C TYR A 92 -2.58 -10.52 0.50
N ASP A 93 -2.06 -10.67 1.72
CA ASP A 93 -2.87 -11.03 2.90
C ASP A 93 -3.57 -9.83 3.52
N SER A 94 -2.96 -8.66 3.42
CA SER A 94 -3.43 -7.43 4.08
C SER A 94 -3.02 -6.21 3.26
N TYR A 95 -3.66 -5.07 3.56
CA TYR A 95 -3.40 -3.83 2.84
C TYR A 95 -3.11 -2.70 3.80
N LEU A 96 -2.12 -1.86 3.44
CA LEU A 96 -1.81 -0.63 4.15
C LEU A 96 -2.15 0.57 3.28
N PHE A 97 -2.95 1.47 3.82
CA PHE A 97 -3.23 2.78 3.23
C PHE A 97 -2.46 3.86 3.99
N THR A 98 -1.81 4.75 3.26
CA THR A 98 -1.19 5.95 3.82
C THR A 98 -1.94 7.18 3.34
N PHE A 99 -2.19 8.10 4.26
CA PHE A 99 -2.86 9.37 4.02
C PHE A 99 -1.86 10.48 4.22
N ALA A 100 -1.67 11.32 3.22
CA ALA A 100 -0.78 12.46 3.27
C ALA A 100 -1.57 13.73 2.94
N HIS A 101 -1.71 14.62 3.94
CA HIS A 101 -2.33 15.93 3.78
C HIS A 101 -3.78 15.89 3.25
N ILE A 102 -4.62 15.04 3.82
CA ILE A 102 -6.03 14.93 3.42
C ILE A 102 -6.86 15.97 4.14
N THR A 103 -7.51 16.85 3.36
CA THR A 103 -8.35 17.93 3.87
C THR A 103 -9.79 17.78 3.39
N PRO A 104 -10.80 18.09 4.23
CA PRO A 104 -12.19 18.17 3.80
C PRO A 104 -12.48 19.52 3.11
N ASP A 105 -13.58 19.58 2.36
CA ASP A 105 -14.15 20.84 1.86
C ASP A 105 -15.01 21.56 2.90
N THR A 106 -15.42 20.84 3.94
CA THR A 106 -16.27 21.32 5.04
C THR A 106 -15.51 21.20 6.36
N ASP A 107 -15.54 22.26 7.18
CA ASP A 107 -14.84 22.31 8.46
C ASP A 107 -15.42 21.36 9.50
N GLY A 108 -14.55 20.71 10.27
CA GLY A 108 -14.96 19.88 11.40
C GLY A 108 -15.58 18.54 11.02
N VAL A 109 -15.32 18.02 9.82
CA VAL A 109 -15.79 16.70 9.40
C VAL A 109 -14.68 15.67 9.44
N GLY A 110 -15.06 14.41 9.64
CA GLY A 110 -14.14 13.27 9.71
C GLY A 110 -14.12 12.44 8.44
N ILE A 111 -13.04 11.68 8.28
CA ILE A 111 -12.91 10.66 7.23
C ILE A 111 -13.55 9.36 7.72
N TYR A 112 -14.26 8.68 6.85
CA TYR A 112 -14.75 7.32 7.06
C TYR A 112 -14.35 6.38 5.92
N LEU A 113 -14.48 5.08 6.16
CA LEU A 113 -14.42 4.05 5.11
C LEU A 113 -15.74 3.26 5.05
N ARG A 114 -16.00 2.70 3.87
CA ARG A 114 -16.97 1.64 3.61
C ARG A 114 -16.30 0.53 2.82
N THR A 115 -16.76 -0.70 3.02
CA THR A 115 -16.28 -1.90 2.34
C THR A 115 -17.22 -2.32 1.23
N SER A 116 -16.71 -3.07 0.26
CA SER A 116 -17.46 -3.69 -0.83
C SER A 116 -17.13 -5.17 -0.92
N THR A 117 -18.07 -5.96 -1.42
CA THR A 117 -17.94 -7.39 -1.71
C THR A 117 -18.32 -7.71 -3.15
N ASP A 118 -18.43 -6.69 -4.01
CA ASP A 118 -18.87 -6.80 -5.41
C ASP A 118 -18.00 -5.99 -6.38
N GLY A 119 -16.69 -5.89 -6.06
CA GLY A 119 -15.69 -5.19 -6.87
C GLY A 119 -15.82 -3.68 -6.85
N GLY A 120 -16.45 -3.09 -5.82
CA GLY A 120 -16.68 -1.65 -5.73
C GLY A 120 -17.92 -1.16 -6.46
N SER A 121 -18.82 -2.07 -6.91
CA SER A 121 -20.10 -1.70 -7.53
C SER A 121 -21.08 -1.12 -6.51
N SER A 122 -21.04 -1.62 -5.27
CA SER A 122 -21.76 -1.06 -4.12
C SER A 122 -20.91 -1.11 -2.87
N TYR A 123 -21.26 -0.29 -1.87
CA TYR A 123 -20.54 -0.19 -0.59
C TYR A 123 -21.50 -0.35 0.57
N ASP A 124 -21.10 -1.14 1.58
CA ASP A 124 -21.89 -1.38 2.79
C ASP A 124 -22.22 -0.07 3.50
N SER A 125 -23.51 0.21 3.64
CA SER A 125 -24.00 1.47 4.22
C SER A 125 -25.25 1.30 5.07
N THR A 126 -25.55 0.05 5.48
CA THR A 126 -26.68 -0.25 6.34
C THR A 126 -26.29 -0.01 7.80
N SER A 127 -27.23 0.38 8.61
CA SER A 127 -27.04 0.51 10.05
C SER A 127 -26.60 -0.82 10.66
N GLY A 128 -25.51 -0.79 11.42
CA GLY A 128 -24.92 -1.98 12.05
C GLY A 128 -23.88 -2.72 11.18
N ASP A 129 -23.55 -2.23 9.98
CA ASP A 129 -22.50 -2.85 9.14
C ASP A 129 -21.10 -2.78 9.76
N TYR A 130 -20.86 -1.86 10.70
CA TYR A 130 -19.55 -1.67 11.32
C TYR A 130 -19.61 -1.54 12.84
N LEU A 131 -18.68 -2.21 13.49
CA LEU A 131 -18.30 -2.02 14.88
C LEU A 131 -16.98 -1.27 14.93
N TYR A 132 -16.83 -0.27 15.80
CA TYR A 132 -15.59 0.47 15.89
C TYR A 132 -15.29 0.97 17.30
N PHE A 133 -14.02 1.22 17.54
CA PHE A 133 -13.52 1.92 18.71
C PHE A 133 -12.40 2.88 18.27
N SER A 134 -12.46 4.11 18.72
CA SER A 134 -11.38 5.07 18.51
C SER A 134 -11.11 5.88 19.76
N GLY A 135 -9.83 6.24 19.93
CA GLY A 135 -9.38 7.10 20.99
C GLY A 135 -8.52 8.23 20.47
N ARG A 136 -8.53 9.37 21.13
CA ARG A 136 -7.75 10.54 20.76
C ARG A 136 -7.14 11.26 21.96
N GLY A 137 -5.90 11.76 21.78
CA GLY A 137 -5.28 12.79 22.59
C GLY A 137 -5.34 14.13 21.86
N GLN A 138 -5.55 15.22 22.58
CA GLN A 138 -5.62 16.57 22.02
C GLN A 138 -4.74 17.50 22.82
N GLU A 139 -4.03 18.39 22.15
CA GLU A 139 -3.27 19.48 22.79
C GLU A 139 -4.15 20.33 23.70
N GLY A 140 -3.64 20.64 24.89
CA GLY A 140 -4.37 21.42 25.90
C GLY A 140 -5.43 20.64 26.67
N ALA A 141 -5.68 19.38 26.35
CA ALA A 141 -6.60 18.50 27.08
C ALA A 141 -5.83 17.50 27.93
N ASN A 142 -6.14 17.42 29.22
CA ASN A 142 -5.60 16.40 30.13
C ASN A 142 -6.37 15.09 30.08
N THR A 143 -7.26 14.91 29.11
CA THR A 143 -8.18 13.78 29.01
C THR A 143 -8.00 13.08 27.65
N TYR A 144 -7.92 11.75 27.70
CA TYR A 144 -8.02 10.91 26.51
C TYR A 144 -9.50 10.68 26.20
N TYR A 145 -9.92 11.11 25.01
CA TYR A 145 -11.30 10.94 24.56
C TYR A 145 -11.46 9.61 23.83
N ARG A 146 -12.50 8.87 24.13
CA ARG A 146 -12.88 7.65 23.40
C ARG A 146 -14.19 7.85 22.67
N GLN A 147 -14.36 7.11 21.58
CA GLN A 147 -15.59 6.97 20.84
C GLN A 147 -15.75 5.51 20.43
N ASP A 148 -16.94 4.99 20.53
CA ASP A 148 -17.30 3.63 20.12
C ASP A 148 -18.69 3.63 19.44
N ASP A 149 -19.05 2.48 18.90
CA ASP A 149 -20.35 2.20 18.30
C ASP A 149 -21.40 1.73 19.32
N SER A 150 -21.36 2.25 20.54
CA SER A 150 -22.21 1.78 21.66
C SER A 150 -23.70 1.61 21.31
N ASP A 151 -24.15 2.22 20.24
CA ASP A 151 -25.52 2.12 19.73
C ASP A 151 -25.68 1.14 18.56
N GLY A 152 -24.59 0.49 18.06
CA GLY A 152 -24.63 -0.49 16.96
C GLY A 152 -25.23 0.03 15.64
N ASN A 153 -25.20 1.34 15.42
CA ASN A 153 -25.97 2.00 14.35
C ASN A 153 -25.06 2.71 13.35
N THR A 154 -23.94 2.07 12.97
CA THR A 154 -22.96 2.69 12.08
C THR A 154 -23.08 2.20 10.65
N THR A 155 -23.21 3.16 9.75
CA THR A 155 -23.27 2.93 8.29
C THR A 155 -21.89 3.07 7.61
N TYR A 156 -20.84 3.25 8.40
CA TYR A 156 -19.44 3.39 7.97
C TYR A 156 -18.48 3.15 9.17
N ALA A 157 -17.24 2.81 8.88
CA ALA A 157 -16.18 2.77 9.88
C ALA A 157 -15.41 4.12 9.88
N PRO A 158 -15.36 4.86 10.99
CA PRO A 158 -14.64 6.12 11.07
C PRO A 158 -13.13 5.90 11.05
N ILE A 159 -12.44 6.66 10.20
CA ILE A 159 -10.97 6.76 10.15
C ILE A 159 -10.51 7.83 11.15
N THR A 160 -11.24 8.95 11.23
CA THR A 160 -11.00 10.00 12.22
C THR A 160 -12.16 10.07 13.21
N ASN A 161 -11.87 10.57 14.40
CA ASN A 161 -12.86 10.76 15.45
C ASN A 161 -13.83 11.94 15.10
N THR A 162 -14.93 12.06 15.86
CA THR A 162 -16.00 13.07 15.66
C THR A 162 -15.55 14.53 15.76
N ILE A 163 -14.34 14.83 16.27
CA ILE A 163 -13.90 16.22 16.35
C ILE A 163 -13.66 16.83 14.98
N GLY A 164 -13.39 15.99 13.98
CA GLY A 164 -13.20 16.41 12.61
C GLY A 164 -11.89 17.14 12.33
N ILE A 165 -11.57 17.25 11.06
CA ILE A 165 -10.37 17.88 10.52
C ILE A 165 -10.71 19.33 10.20
N ALA A 166 -9.78 20.26 10.49
CA ALA A 166 -9.92 21.66 10.14
C ALA A 166 -9.79 21.90 8.63
N THR A 167 -10.46 22.94 8.12
CA THR A 167 -10.29 23.42 6.74
C THR A 167 -9.26 24.53 6.66
N SER A 168 -9.52 25.72 7.17
CA SER A 168 -8.63 26.89 7.04
C SER A 168 -8.79 27.82 8.24
N PRO A 169 -7.71 28.46 8.74
CA PRO A 169 -6.29 28.42 8.28
C PRO A 169 -5.51 27.18 8.72
N GLU A 170 -6.11 26.32 9.55
CA GLU A 170 -5.52 25.14 10.18
C GLU A 170 -5.34 23.97 9.19
N ALA A 171 -5.93 24.07 8.01
CA ALA A 171 -5.84 23.05 6.94
C ALA A 171 -4.42 22.77 6.43
N LEU A 172 -3.44 23.61 6.79
CA LEU A 172 -2.03 23.43 6.37
C LEU A 172 -1.44 22.09 6.78
N VAL A 173 -2.04 21.39 7.73
CA VAL A 173 -1.58 20.07 8.16
C VAL A 173 -2.39 18.96 7.51
N GLY A 174 -3.71 19.11 7.34
CA GLY A 174 -4.60 18.04 6.92
C GLY A 174 -4.53 16.80 7.83
N PHE A 175 -5.21 15.74 7.46
CA PHE A 175 -5.04 14.43 8.10
C PHE A 175 -3.84 13.71 7.49
N ASN A 176 -2.92 13.25 8.35
CA ASN A 176 -1.80 12.41 8.00
C ASN A 176 -1.85 11.16 8.85
N GLY A 177 -1.82 9.99 8.23
CA GLY A 177 -2.01 8.76 8.97
C GLY A 177 -1.89 7.50 8.15
N THR A 178 -2.25 6.39 8.79
CA THR A 178 -2.28 5.07 8.17
C THR A 178 -3.54 4.32 8.57
N LEU A 179 -3.98 3.45 7.67
CA LEU A 179 -5.01 2.44 7.91
C LEU A 179 -4.49 1.10 7.42
N GLU A 180 -4.57 0.08 8.24
CA GLU A 180 -4.25 -1.29 7.89
C GLU A 180 -5.55 -2.11 7.86
N ILE A 181 -5.79 -2.82 6.75
CA ILE A 181 -6.91 -3.76 6.57
C ILE A 181 -6.34 -5.16 6.63
N LEU A 182 -6.88 -5.98 7.53
CA LEU A 182 -6.37 -7.32 7.82
C LEU A 182 -7.22 -8.38 7.14
N HIS A 183 -6.57 -9.27 6.38
CA HIS A 183 -7.16 -10.47 5.77
C HIS A 183 -8.53 -10.24 5.09
N PRO A 184 -8.72 -9.21 4.26
CA PRO A 184 -10.03 -8.87 3.70
C PRO A 184 -10.62 -9.95 2.80
N HIS A 185 -9.77 -10.80 2.21
CA HIS A 185 -10.14 -11.89 1.30
C HIS A 185 -10.72 -13.12 2.01
N LEU A 186 -10.71 -13.17 3.34
CA LEU A 186 -11.33 -14.29 4.06
C LEU A 186 -12.84 -14.07 4.16
N ALA A 187 -13.61 -15.15 4.04
CA ALA A 187 -15.05 -15.15 4.30
C ALA A 187 -15.32 -15.10 5.82
N GLU A 188 -14.65 -14.20 6.52
CA GLU A 188 -14.69 -13.96 7.95
C GLU A 188 -14.93 -12.47 8.23
N TYR A 189 -14.82 -12.06 9.49
CA TYR A 189 -14.91 -10.66 9.85
C TYR A 189 -13.66 -9.90 9.41
N THR A 190 -13.80 -8.96 8.48
CA THR A 190 -12.73 -8.04 8.10
C THR A 190 -12.59 -6.94 9.13
N GLY A 191 -11.38 -6.71 9.59
CA GLY A 191 -11.05 -5.64 10.52
C GLY A 191 -9.86 -4.81 10.09
N GLY A 192 -9.61 -3.72 10.79
CA GLY A 192 -8.47 -2.86 10.53
C GLY A 192 -8.13 -1.93 11.67
N PHE A 193 -6.93 -1.35 11.56
CA PHE A 193 -6.41 -0.38 12.53
C PHE A 193 -6.07 0.94 11.84
N THR A 194 -6.41 2.04 12.50
CA THR A 194 -6.07 3.38 12.04
C THR A 194 -5.27 4.14 13.10
N LYS A 195 -4.36 4.99 12.63
CA LYS A 195 -3.65 5.97 13.46
C LYS A 195 -3.31 7.20 12.63
N GLY A 196 -3.32 8.36 13.25
CA GLY A 196 -2.96 9.57 12.54
C GLY A 196 -3.04 10.82 13.39
N PHE A 197 -2.73 11.94 12.76
CA PHE A 197 -2.80 13.25 13.40
C PHE A 197 -3.34 14.30 12.42
N PHE A 198 -3.94 15.35 12.97
CA PHE A 198 -4.48 16.50 12.25
C PHE A 198 -4.67 17.68 13.20
N LEU A 199 -4.92 18.87 12.66
CA LEU A 199 -5.46 19.97 13.44
C LEU A 199 -6.98 19.95 13.39
N ASN A 200 -7.62 20.16 14.54
CA ASN A 200 -9.08 20.31 14.63
C ASN A 200 -9.50 21.76 14.34
N PRO A 201 -10.81 22.06 14.20
CA PRO A 201 -11.29 23.42 13.92
C PRO A 201 -10.91 24.49 14.96
N ALA A 202 -10.51 24.10 16.14
CA ALA A 202 -9.98 25.01 17.16
C ALA A 202 -8.47 25.24 17.06
N GLY A 203 -7.81 24.70 16.01
CA GLY A 203 -6.37 24.79 15.81
C GLY A 203 -5.54 23.90 16.73
N SER A 204 -6.17 23.00 17.48
CA SER A 204 -5.44 22.10 18.39
C SER A 204 -4.94 20.84 17.68
N SER A 205 -3.69 20.49 17.93
CA SER A 205 -3.10 19.22 17.47
C SER A 205 -3.86 18.04 18.06
N THR A 206 -4.32 17.14 17.21
CA THR A 206 -5.08 15.94 17.59
C THR A 206 -4.38 14.72 17.07
N PHE A 207 -4.02 13.81 17.95
CA PHE A 207 -3.52 12.48 17.64
C PHE A 207 -4.61 11.44 17.92
N MET A 208 -4.78 10.49 17.02
CA MET A 208 -5.79 9.45 17.16
C MET A 208 -5.29 8.05 16.81
N THR A 209 -5.92 7.06 17.40
CA THR A 209 -5.80 5.66 17.05
C THR A 209 -7.16 4.98 17.17
N GLY A 210 -7.42 3.98 16.34
CA GLY A 210 -8.68 3.26 16.38
C GLY A 210 -8.61 1.94 15.64
N GLY A 211 -9.74 1.24 15.67
CA GLY A 211 -9.96 0.02 14.91
C GLY A 211 -11.42 -0.15 14.58
N PHE A 212 -11.69 -0.96 13.60
CA PHE A 212 -13.05 -1.33 13.20
C PHE A 212 -13.12 -2.81 12.84
N VAL A 213 -14.35 -3.33 12.85
CA VAL A 213 -14.70 -4.64 12.30
C VAL A 213 -15.93 -4.46 11.43
N ARG A 214 -15.92 -5.01 10.23
CA ARG A 214 -17.12 -5.19 9.41
C ARG A 214 -17.99 -6.27 10.04
N ALA A 215 -19.27 -5.99 10.30
CA ALA A 215 -20.15 -6.87 11.07
C ALA A 215 -20.73 -8.04 10.25
N ALA A 216 -20.24 -8.29 9.04
CA ALA A 216 -20.63 -9.42 8.21
C ALA A 216 -19.40 -10.22 7.75
N GLN A 217 -19.55 -11.53 7.69
CA GLN A 217 -18.53 -12.48 7.23
C GLN A 217 -18.62 -12.65 5.72
N SER A 218 -17.76 -11.99 4.98
CA SER A 218 -17.62 -12.15 3.53
C SER A 218 -16.31 -11.54 3.04
N ASP A 219 -15.84 -12.00 1.91
CA ASP A 219 -14.72 -11.46 1.19
C ASP A 219 -14.95 -9.95 0.90
N VAL A 220 -14.00 -9.11 1.31
CA VAL A 220 -13.98 -7.67 0.99
C VAL A 220 -12.97 -7.45 -0.11
N ASP A 221 -13.43 -6.97 -1.25
CA ASP A 221 -12.66 -6.83 -2.49
C ASP A 221 -12.43 -5.37 -2.92
N ALA A 222 -13.10 -4.42 -2.24
CA ALA A 222 -12.85 -2.99 -2.43
C ALA A 222 -13.20 -2.18 -1.18
N ILE A 223 -12.64 -0.97 -1.09
CA ILE A 223 -13.01 0.01 -0.07
C ILE A 223 -13.23 1.38 -0.69
N GLN A 224 -14.02 2.20 -0.01
CA GLN A 224 -14.28 3.60 -0.36
C GLN A 224 -14.04 4.48 0.85
N PHE A 225 -13.31 5.57 0.66
CA PHE A 225 -13.20 6.65 1.64
C PHE A 225 -14.17 7.78 1.30
N GLY A 226 -14.74 8.38 2.32
CA GLY A 226 -15.59 9.56 2.20
C GLY A 226 -15.46 10.47 3.41
N MET A 227 -16.09 11.66 3.34
CA MET A 227 -16.21 12.60 4.45
C MET A 227 -17.58 12.45 5.11
N THR A 228 -17.67 12.63 6.43
CA THR A 228 -18.95 12.53 7.16
C THR A 228 -19.97 13.59 6.74
N SER A 229 -19.52 14.67 6.10
CA SER A 229 -20.34 15.66 5.41
C SER A 229 -19.50 16.35 4.34
N GLY A 230 -20.09 16.81 3.26
CA GLY A 230 -19.38 17.40 2.13
C GLY A 230 -18.54 16.39 1.37
N GLY A 231 -17.33 16.79 0.98
CA GLY A 231 -16.37 15.98 0.23
C GLY A 231 -14.93 16.28 0.61
N PHE A 232 -14.02 15.72 -0.16
CA PHE A 232 -12.59 16.01 -0.08
C PHE A 232 -12.30 17.35 -0.77
N ALA A 233 -11.45 18.17 -0.17
CA ALA A 233 -10.82 19.28 -0.88
C ALA A 233 -9.70 18.75 -1.79
N ALA A 234 -9.34 19.50 -2.82
CA ALA A 234 -8.21 19.13 -3.67
C ALA A 234 -6.88 19.25 -2.92
N GLY A 235 -6.00 18.30 -3.11
CA GLY A 235 -4.68 18.23 -2.49
C GLY A 235 -4.53 17.03 -1.57
N GLY A 236 -3.28 16.63 -1.33
CA GLY A 236 -2.98 15.42 -0.61
C GLY A 236 -3.06 14.15 -1.47
N THR A 237 -2.66 13.04 -0.87
CA THR A 237 -2.53 11.76 -1.59
C THR A 237 -2.94 10.62 -0.66
N ILE A 238 -3.65 9.65 -1.20
CA ILE A 238 -3.90 8.36 -0.56
C ILE A 238 -3.19 7.28 -1.37
N THR A 239 -2.32 6.51 -0.71
CA THR A 239 -1.55 5.44 -1.35
C THR A 239 -1.90 4.10 -0.73
N MET A 240 -2.11 3.09 -1.57
CA MET A 240 -2.40 1.71 -1.22
C MET A 240 -1.17 0.84 -1.45
N TYR A 241 -0.83 0.04 -0.45
CA TYR A 241 0.20 -1.00 -0.49
C TYR A 241 -0.40 -2.34 -0.11
N GLY A 242 0.11 -3.42 -0.71
CA GLY A 242 -0.19 -4.78 -0.31
C GLY A 242 0.92 -5.38 0.54
N MET A 243 0.57 -6.16 1.55
CA MET A 243 1.50 -7.02 2.28
C MET A 243 1.51 -8.39 1.60
N VAL A 244 2.64 -8.72 0.99
CA VAL A 244 2.79 -9.96 0.19
C VAL A 244 2.70 -11.18 1.09
N ASN A 245 1.94 -12.19 0.64
CA ASN A 245 1.84 -13.50 1.29
C ASN A 245 3.24 -14.13 1.41
N SER A 246 3.57 -14.71 2.55
CA SER A 246 4.85 -15.37 2.83
C SER A 246 4.84 -16.86 2.43
#